data_3253cbd18f86d8cfe994669a0379e9d4
#
_entry.id   3253cbd18f86d8cfe994669a0379e9d4
#
_cell.length_a   1.000
_cell.length_b   1.000
_cell.length_c   1.000
_cell.angle_alpha   90.00
_cell.angle_beta   90.00
_cell.angle_gamma   90.00
#
_symmetry.space_group_name_H-M   'P 1'
#
loop_
_entity.id
_entity.type
_entity.pdbx_description
1 polymer ?
#
loop_
_entity_poly.entity_id
_entity_poly.type
_entity_poly.pdbx_seq_one_letter_code
_entity_poly.pdbx_strand_id
1 'polypeptide(L)'
;MKGINDWDRMVNGKLYNAASKDLYKRHALGMMRCQRFNRIALWRAVSKQRALTKLIPSSKGKDLCIFAPFYCEYGVNIKVGMGCFVNYNCTFLDISPITLEDGVWIGANVTLATPSHPFLPDERLPQNYPDGFHDLEYSKPITIKKNCWICSSATIIGGVTIGENSIVAAGAVVTKDVPANSIVAGVPARVIRTIDEKDRMDVWEAYVKGEVPLSIREKEE
;
A
#
# COMPACT_ATOMS: atom_id res chain seq x y z
N MET A 1 -11.96 -27.88 19.46
CA MET A 1 -11.92 -26.45 19.04
C MET A 1 -11.73 -26.43 17.53
N LYS A 2 -12.64 -25.82 16.75
CA LYS A 2 -12.35 -25.56 15.33
C LYS A 2 -11.15 -24.61 15.31
N GLY A 3 -9.99 -25.08 14.86
CA GLY A 3 -8.79 -24.28 14.77
C GLY A 3 -9.04 -23.06 13.89
N ILE A 4 -8.42 -21.93 14.22
CA ILE A 4 -8.39 -20.73 13.37
C ILE A 4 -7.75 -21.16 12.05
N ASN A 5 -8.41 -20.93 10.92
CA ASN A 5 -7.87 -21.28 9.60
C ASN A 5 -6.70 -20.36 9.22
N ASP A 6 -5.91 -20.76 8.22
CA ASP A 6 -4.72 -19.98 7.80
C ASP A 6 -5.06 -18.60 7.26
N TRP A 7 -6.21 -18.41 6.64
CA TRP A 7 -6.68 -17.10 6.23
C TRP A 7 -6.84 -16.15 7.43
N ASP A 8 -7.53 -16.60 8.47
CA ASP A 8 -7.75 -15.79 9.67
C ASP A 8 -6.44 -15.55 10.43
N ARG A 9 -5.52 -16.53 10.42
CA ARG A 9 -4.17 -16.34 10.98
C ARG A 9 -3.41 -15.27 10.22
N MET A 10 -3.36 -15.38 8.90
CA MET A 10 -2.66 -14.48 7.99
C MET A 10 -3.11 -13.03 8.15
N VAL A 11 -4.42 -12.77 8.01
CA VAL A 11 -4.95 -11.39 8.06
C VAL A 11 -4.85 -10.75 9.45
N ASN A 12 -4.70 -11.56 10.50
CA ASN A 12 -4.51 -11.10 11.88
C ASN A 12 -3.04 -11.13 12.35
N GLY A 13 -2.08 -11.24 11.41
CA GLY A 13 -0.66 -11.13 11.70
C GLY A 13 -0.08 -12.29 12.52
N LYS A 14 -0.71 -13.46 12.50
CA LYS A 14 -0.22 -14.69 13.16
C LYS A 14 0.57 -15.52 12.15
N LEU A 15 1.39 -16.43 12.67
CA LEU A 15 2.02 -17.45 11.83
C LEU A 15 0.96 -18.29 11.13
N TYR A 16 1.12 -18.49 9.82
CA TYR A 16 0.21 -19.22 8.95
C TYR A 16 0.99 -20.07 7.94
N ASN A 17 0.37 -21.14 7.45
CA ASN A 17 0.91 -21.96 6.37
C ASN A 17 0.54 -21.34 5.02
N ALA A 18 1.53 -20.73 4.34
CA ALA A 18 1.33 -20.08 3.04
C ALA A 18 0.92 -21.08 1.93
N ALA A 19 1.31 -22.36 2.06
CA ALA A 19 0.99 -23.42 1.11
C ALA A 19 -0.40 -24.03 1.30
N SER A 20 -1.21 -23.54 2.26
CA SER A 20 -2.53 -24.08 2.50
C SER A 20 -3.45 -23.96 1.27
N LYS A 21 -4.25 -24.99 0.99
CA LYS A 21 -5.11 -25.05 -0.21
C LYS A 21 -6.10 -23.88 -0.31
N ASP A 22 -6.58 -23.35 0.83
CA ASP A 22 -7.52 -22.22 0.84
C ASP A 22 -6.80 -20.93 0.42
N LEU A 23 -5.62 -20.66 0.97
CA LEU A 23 -4.81 -19.50 0.61
C LEU A 23 -4.41 -19.55 -0.87
N TYR A 24 -3.94 -20.69 -1.36
CA TYR A 24 -3.60 -20.86 -2.77
C TYR A 24 -4.75 -20.50 -3.71
N LYS A 25 -5.96 -20.97 -3.42
CA LYS A 25 -7.16 -20.66 -4.24
C LYS A 25 -7.49 -19.16 -4.20
N ARG A 26 -7.44 -18.54 -3.03
CA ARG A 26 -7.73 -17.11 -2.85
C ARG A 26 -6.69 -16.25 -3.56
N HIS A 27 -5.41 -16.61 -3.43
CA HIS A 27 -4.30 -15.93 -4.09
C HIS A 27 -4.44 -16.02 -5.62
N ALA A 28 -4.66 -17.20 -6.17
CA ALA A 28 -4.89 -17.39 -7.60
C ALA A 28 -6.06 -16.53 -8.12
N LEU A 29 -7.15 -16.44 -7.35
CA LEU A 29 -8.30 -15.58 -7.69
C LEU A 29 -7.92 -14.09 -7.65
N GLY A 30 -7.14 -13.64 -6.67
CA GLY A 30 -6.60 -12.28 -6.57
C GLY A 30 -5.77 -11.93 -7.80
N MET A 31 -4.80 -12.78 -8.13
CA MET A 31 -3.94 -12.60 -9.30
C MET A 31 -4.72 -12.55 -10.62
N MET A 32 -5.69 -13.43 -10.82
CA MET A 32 -6.55 -13.43 -12.01
C MET A 32 -7.34 -12.12 -12.14
N ARG A 33 -7.90 -11.61 -11.03
CA ARG A 33 -8.63 -10.34 -11.00
C ARG A 33 -7.70 -9.15 -11.30
N CYS A 34 -6.49 -9.17 -10.75
CA CYS A 34 -5.46 -8.17 -10.99
C CYS A 34 -5.04 -8.14 -12.47
N GLN A 35 -4.74 -9.30 -13.07
CA GLN A 35 -4.44 -9.41 -14.50
C GLN A 35 -5.58 -8.90 -15.36
N ARG A 36 -6.83 -9.25 -15.04
CA ARG A 36 -8.02 -8.75 -15.75
C ARG A 36 -8.12 -7.24 -15.69
N PHE A 37 -7.93 -6.64 -14.51
CA PHE A 37 -7.92 -5.18 -14.33
C PHE A 37 -6.86 -4.53 -15.22
N ASN A 38 -5.64 -5.04 -15.23
CA ASN A 38 -4.53 -4.49 -16.00
C ASN A 38 -4.76 -4.53 -17.52
N ARG A 39 -5.42 -5.57 -18.03
CA ARG A 39 -5.69 -5.77 -19.48
C ARG A 39 -6.81 -4.89 -20.02
N ILE A 40 -7.65 -4.29 -19.18
CA ILE A 40 -8.76 -3.47 -19.66
C ILE A 40 -8.23 -2.08 -20.04
N ALA A 41 -8.47 -1.70 -21.28
CA ALA A 41 -8.07 -0.39 -21.81
C ALA A 41 -8.77 0.77 -21.10
N LEU A 42 -8.09 1.91 -20.96
CA LEU A 42 -8.57 3.09 -20.18
C LEU A 42 -9.91 3.62 -20.69
N TRP A 43 -10.12 3.66 -22.00
CA TRP A 43 -11.39 4.15 -22.59
C TRP A 43 -12.60 3.29 -22.27
N ARG A 44 -12.39 2.07 -21.73
CA ARG A 44 -13.46 1.19 -21.26
C ARG A 44 -13.77 1.45 -19.77
N ALA A 45 -14.00 2.71 -19.40
CA ALA A 45 -14.10 3.18 -18.02
C ALA A 45 -15.06 2.34 -17.15
N VAL A 46 -16.28 2.05 -17.63
CA VAL A 46 -17.26 1.24 -16.87
C VAL A 46 -16.75 -0.18 -16.61
N SER A 47 -16.11 -0.82 -17.61
CA SER A 47 -15.54 -2.16 -17.47
C SER A 47 -14.35 -2.14 -16.50
N LYS A 48 -13.52 -1.12 -16.59
CA LYS A 48 -12.37 -0.88 -15.70
C LYS A 48 -12.82 -0.74 -14.25
N GLN A 49 -13.82 0.11 -14.02
CA GLN A 49 -14.39 0.33 -12.67
C GLN A 49 -15.03 -0.95 -12.09
N ARG A 50 -15.74 -1.71 -12.91
CA ARG A 50 -16.31 -3.01 -12.48
C ARG A 50 -15.21 -4.02 -12.12
N ALA A 51 -14.11 -4.05 -12.89
CA ALA A 51 -12.97 -4.92 -12.59
C ALA A 51 -12.25 -4.48 -11.31
N LEU A 52 -12.07 -3.17 -11.11
CA LEU A 52 -11.49 -2.60 -9.91
C LEU A 52 -12.31 -2.96 -8.65
N THR A 53 -13.63 -2.80 -8.70
CA THR A 53 -14.51 -3.17 -7.58
C THR A 53 -14.50 -4.68 -7.29
N LYS A 54 -14.29 -5.52 -8.31
CA LYS A 54 -14.12 -6.96 -8.09
C LYS A 54 -12.77 -7.32 -7.48
N LEU A 55 -11.73 -6.57 -7.80
CA LEU A 55 -10.38 -6.74 -7.27
C LEU A 55 -10.30 -6.20 -5.84
N ILE A 56 -10.74 -4.95 -5.64
CA ILE A 56 -10.73 -4.24 -4.35
C ILE A 56 -12.18 -3.92 -3.96
N PRO A 57 -12.88 -4.83 -3.28
CA PRO A 57 -14.32 -4.66 -2.96
C PRO A 57 -14.62 -3.40 -2.13
N SER A 58 -13.68 -2.95 -1.30
CA SER A 58 -13.80 -1.73 -0.50
C SER A 58 -13.90 -0.45 -1.35
N SER A 59 -13.55 -0.51 -2.64
CA SER A 59 -13.64 0.62 -3.57
C SER A 59 -15.06 0.91 -4.08
N LYS A 60 -16.05 0.05 -3.74
CA LYS A 60 -17.43 0.24 -4.16
C LYS A 60 -18.00 1.55 -3.59
N GLY A 61 -18.44 2.44 -4.47
CA GLY A 61 -18.99 3.75 -4.07
C GLY A 61 -17.94 4.76 -3.60
N LYS A 62 -16.65 4.45 -3.82
CA LYS A 62 -15.53 5.35 -3.54
C LYS A 62 -15.00 5.96 -4.83
N ASP A 63 -14.49 7.18 -4.73
CA ASP A 63 -13.75 7.82 -5.80
C ASP A 63 -12.29 7.37 -5.72
N LEU A 64 -12.04 6.15 -6.24
CA LEU A 64 -10.71 5.54 -6.31
C LEU A 64 -10.26 5.49 -7.77
N CYS A 65 -9.12 6.12 -8.06
CA CYS A 65 -8.44 6.02 -9.33
C CYS A 65 -7.14 5.19 -9.19
N ILE A 66 -7.01 4.13 -9.96
CA ILE A 66 -5.77 3.34 -10.06
C ILE A 66 -5.33 3.27 -11.52
N PHE A 67 -4.10 3.70 -11.81
CA PHE A 67 -3.49 3.52 -13.10
C PHE A 67 -2.82 2.15 -13.23
N ALA A 68 -3.04 1.50 -14.36
CA ALA A 68 -2.41 0.22 -14.69
C ALA A 68 -1.01 0.46 -15.32
N PRO A 69 -0.05 -0.48 -15.12
CA PRO A 69 -0.22 -1.70 -14.36
C PRO A 69 -0.25 -1.49 -12.84
N PHE A 70 -1.01 -2.33 -12.15
CA PHE A 70 -1.09 -2.40 -10.70
C PHE A 70 -0.98 -3.87 -10.27
N TYR A 71 -0.32 -4.15 -9.16
CA TYR A 71 -0.11 -5.50 -8.66
C TYR A 71 -0.53 -5.64 -7.21
N CYS A 72 -1.19 -6.75 -6.88
CA CYS A 72 -1.54 -7.11 -5.50
C CYS A 72 -1.68 -8.63 -5.38
N GLU A 73 -1.63 -9.13 -4.15
CA GLU A 73 -1.75 -10.56 -3.84
C GLU A 73 -3.23 -11.01 -3.85
N TYR A 74 -4.05 -10.41 -3.04
CA TYR A 74 -5.46 -10.78 -2.87
C TYR A 74 -6.41 -9.69 -3.35
N GLY A 75 -6.06 -8.42 -3.18
CA GLY A 75 -6.88 -7.25 -3.44
C GLY A 75 -8.01 -7.04 -2.42
N VAL A 76 -8.53 -8.10 -1.84
CA VAL A 76 -9.63 -8.03 -0.86
C VAL A 76 -9.17 -7.51 0.52
N ASN A 77 -7.89 -7.57 0.82
CA ASN A 77 -7.30 -7.02 2.05
C ASN A 77 -6.93 -5.53 1.91
N ILE A 78 -7.11 -4.94 0.72
CA ILE A 78 -6.92 -3.51 0.51
C ILE A 78 -8.21 -2.77 0.88
N LYS A 79 -8.11 -1.85 1.82
CA LYS A 79 -9.20 -0.95 2.26
C LYS A 79 -8.88 0.46 1.79
N VAL A 80 -9.85 1.13 1.18
CA VAL A 80 -9.66 2.49 0.64
C VAL A 80 -10.73 3.45 1.15
N GLY A 81 -10.34 4.69 1.37
CA GLY A 81 -11.20 5.83 1.64
C GLY A 81 -11.71 6.50 0.36
N MET A 82 -12.27 7.70 0.50
CA MET A 82 -12.73 8.55 -0.60
C MET A 82 -11.56 9.31 -1.22
N GLY A 83 -11.61 9.57 -2.55
CA GLY A 83 -10.67 10.45 -3.24
C GLY A 83 -9.23 9.92 -3.28
N CYS A 84 -9.02 8.61 -3.21
CA CYS A 84 -7.70 8.02 -3.28
C CYS A 84 -7.21 7.90 -4.73
N PHE A 85 -5.90 8.13 -4.90
CA PHE A 85 -5.23 7.99 -6.18
C PHE A 85 -4.01 7.07 -6.07
N VAL A 86 -3.86 6.14 -7.00
CA VAL A 86 -2.70 5.24 -7.11
C VAL A 86 -2.15 5.30 -8.53
N ASN A 87 -0.90 5.71 -8.66
CA ASN A 87 -0.22 5.87 -9.93
C ASN A 87 0.31 4.54 -10.49
N TYR A 88 1.01 4.57 -11.63
CA TYR A 88 1.49 3.40 -12.37
C TYR A 88 2.43 2.51 -11.55
N ASN A 89 2.37 1.21 -11.88
CA ASN A 89 3.36 0.21 -11.47
C ASN A 89 3.51 0.06 -9.96
N CYS A 90 2.44 0.31 -9.21
CA CYS A 90 2.44 0.09 -7.76
C CYS A 90 2.20 -1.37 -7.42
N THR A 91 2.85 -1.85 -6.35
CA THR A 91 2.75 -3.22 -5.85
C THR A 91 2.30 -3.22 -4.39
N PHE A 92 1.12 -3.77 -4.13
CA PHE A 92 0.56 -3.89 -2.78
C PHE A 92 0.50 -5.37 -2.40
N LEU A 93 1.47 -5.82 -1.60
CA LEU A 93 1.50 -7.18 -1.09
C LEU A 93 0.54 -7.26 0.12
N ASP A 94 -0.73 -7.38 -0.17
CA ASP A 94 -1.84 -7.30 0.79
C ASP A 94 -2.12 -8.64 1.51
N ILE A 95 -1.08 -9.25 2.04
CA ILE A 95 -1.18 -10.43 2.91
C ILE A 95 -1.93 -10.06 4.20
N SER A 96 -1.49 -9.04 4.91
CA SER A 96 -2.25 -8.33 5.95
C SER A 96 -2.99 -7.13 5.37
N PRO A 97 -3.97 -6.56 6.09
CA PRO A 97 -4.68 -5.38 5.63
C PRO A 97 -3.76 -4.21 5.27
N ILE A 98 -4.00 -3.61 4.10
CA ILE A 98 -3.46 -2.32 3.69
C ILE A 98 -4.63 -1.33 3.69
N THR A 99 -4.54 -0.30 4.53
CA THR A 99 -5.58 0.73 4.64
C THR A 99 -5.06 2.06 4.10
N LEU A 100 -5.74 2.60 3.09
CA LEU A 100 -5.59 3.96 2.62
C LEU A 100 -6.82 4.74 3.09
N GLU A 101 -6.64 5.72 3.96
CA GLU A 101 -7.74 6.60 4.38
C GLU A 101 -8.08 7.63 3.29
N ASP A 102 -9.00 8.54 3.56
CA ASP A 102 -9.48 9.51 2.56
C ASP A 102 -8.33 10.41 2.05
N GLY A 103 -8.36 10.72 0.75
CA GLY A 103 -7.44 11.66 0.13
C GLY A 103 -5.98 11.18 0.02
N VAL A 104 -5.72 9.89 0.17
CA VAL A 104 -4.35 9.35 0.03
C VAL A 104 -3.95 9.30 -1.43
N TRP A 105 -2.78 9.87 -1.73
CA TRP A 105 -2.17 9.85 -3.06
C TRP A 105 -0.89 9.03 -3.06
N ILE A 106 -0.81 8.08 -3.99
CA ILE A 106 0.32 7.16 -4.16
C ILE A 106 0.98 7.44 -5.51
N GLY A 107 2.26 7.78 -5.48
CA GLY A 107 3.11 7.98 -6.65
C GLY A 107 3.42 6.68 -7.40
N ALA A 108 4.07 6.78 -8.56
CA ALA A 108 4.44 5.62 -9.36
C ALA A 108 5.49 4.73 -8.67
N ASN A 109 5.48 3.44 -8.97
CA ASN A 109 6.45 2.44 -8.47
C ASN A 109 6.48 2.30 -6.93
N VAL A 110 5.42 2.66 -6.22
CA VAL A 110 5.36 2.49 -4.76
C VAL A 110 5.12 1.04 -4.41
N THR A 111 5.84 0.54 -3.40
CA THR A 111 5.65 -0.80 -2.83
C THR A 111 5.14 -0.69 -1.39
N LEU A 112 4.00 -1.35 -1.12
CA LEU A 112 3.47 -1.56 0.23
C LEU A 112 3.60 -3.06 0.53
N ALA A 113 4.53 -3.43 1.43
CA ALA A 113 4.90 -4.81 1.68
C ALA A 113 4.52 -5.24 3.11
N THR A 114 3.38 -5.92 3.25
CA THR A 114 2.91 -6.41 4.56
C THR A 114 3.55 -7.74 4.99
N PRO A 115 3.99 -8.67 4.07
CA PRO A 115 4.54 -9.96 4.47
C PRO A 115 5.90 -9.85 5.13
N SER A 116 6.21 -10.84 5.96
CA SER A 116 7.48 -11.03 6.62
C SER A 116 7.73 -12.51 6.89
N HIS A 117 8.98 -12.85 7.13
CA HIS A 117 9.42 -14.21 7.42
C HIS A 117 10.22 -14.27 8.71
N PRO A 118 10.34 -15.44 9.35
CA PRO A 118 11.31 -15.66 10.43
C PRO A 118 12.73 -15.31 9.98
N PHE A 119 13.53 -14.76 10.89
CA PHE A 119 14.88 -14.30 10.55
C PHE A 119 15.88 -15.45 10.40
N LEU A 120 15.75 -16.48 11.23
CA LEU A 120 16.64 -17.64 11.17
C LEU A 120 16.27 -18.51 9.96
N PRO A 121 17.28 -18.99 9.20
CA PRO A 121 17.04 -19.81 8.02
C PRO A 121 16.29 -21.12 8.30
N ASP A 122 16.58 -21.77 9.41
CA ASP A 122 15.94 -23.02 9.85
C ASP A 122 14.48 -22.83 10.30
N GLU A 123 14.08 -21.59 10.63
CA GLU A 123 12.67 -21.24 10.89
C GLU A 123 11.94 -20.76 9.64
N ARG A 124 12.66 -20.15 8.68
CA ARG A 124 12.10 -19.57 7.46
C ARG A 124 11.89 -20.58 6.34
N LEU A 125 12.81 -21.55 6.23
CA LEU A 125 12.73 -22.52 5.15
C LEU A 125 11.66 -23.58 5.41
N PRO A 126 11.07 -24.17 4.36
CA PRO A 126 10.13 -25.27 4.51
C PRO A 126 10.74 -26.43 5.30
N GLN A 127 9.99 -26.96 6.23
CA GLN A 127 10.38 -28.08 7.09
C GLN A 127 9.19 -28.99 7.40
N ASN A 128 9.45 -30.12 8.04
CA ASN A 128 8.41 -31.04 8.43
C ASN A 128 7.72 -30.58 9.72
N TYR A 129 6.44 -30.23 9.60
CA TYR A 129 5.54 -30.00 10.72
C TYR A 129 4.58 -31.19 10.88
N PRO A 130 3.86 -31.32 12.01
CA PRO A 130 2.90 -32.43 12.21
C PRO A 130 1.79 -32.51 11.14
N ASP A 131 1.49 -31.43 10.44
CA ASP A 131 0.48 -31.31 9.38
C ASP A 131 1.07 -31.32 7.95
N GLY A 132 2.39 -31.47 7.81
CA GLY A 132 3.05 -31.62 6.51
C GLY A 132 4.35 -30.83 6.34
N PHE A 133 4.89 -30.89 5.12
CA PHE A 133 6.09 -30.14 4.74
C PHE A 133 5.71 -28.77 4.17
N HIS A 134 6.02 -27.70 4.88
CA HIS A 134 5.76 -26.31 4.49
C HIS A 134 6.62 -25.34 5.29
N ASP A 135 6.56 -24.07 4.98
CA ASP A 135 7.07 -22.95 5.78
C ASP A 135 5.94 -22.27 6.55
N LEU A 136 6.33 -21.44 7.52
CA LEU A 136 5.42 -20.55 8.25
C LEU A 136 5.85 -19.10 8.06
N GLU A 137 4.90 -18.28 7.66
CA GLU A 137 5.07 -16.87 7.43
C GLU A 137 4.21 -16.05 8.41
N TYR A 138 4.49 -14.77 8.48
CA TYR A 138 3.62 -13.81 9.17
C TYR A 138 3.56 -12.48 8.40
N SER A 139 2.65 -11.62 8.81
CA SER A 139 2.48 -10.32 8.16
C SER A 139 2.06 -9.27 9.18
N LYS A 140 2.25 -7.99 8.85
CA LYS A 140 1.78 -6.87 9.66
C LYS A 140 1.05 -5.87 8.79
N PRO A 141 -0.07 -5.29 9.25
CA PRO A 141 -0.84 -4.34 8.46
C PRO A 141 -0.06 -3.04 8.19
N ILE A 142 -0.44 -2.35 7.12
CA ILE A 142 0.01 -0.99 6.82
C ILE A 142 -1.20 -0.06 6.85
N THR A 143 -1.06 1.08 7.52
CA THR A 143 -2.09 2.12 7.52
C THR A 143 -1.50 3.44 7.02
N ILE A 144 -2.10 4.01 5.99
CA ILE A 144 -1.78 5.35 5.49
C ILE A 144 -2.98 6.22 5.79
N LYS A 145 -2.80 7.17 6.71
CA LYS A 145 -3.86 8.05 7.19
C LYS A 145 -4.21 9.13 6.17
N LYS A 146 -5.23 9.92 6.47
CA LYS A 146 -5.83 10.92 5.58
C LYS A 146 -4.81 11.86 4.96
N ASN A 147 -5.07 12.24 3.70
CA ASN A 147 -4.33 13.27 2.96
C ASN A 147 -2.82 13.03 2.82
N CYS A 148 -2.34 11.81 3.05
CA CYS A 148 -0.93 11.49 2.87
C CYS A 148 -0.56 11.46 1.38
N TRP A 149 0.66 11.92 1.09
CA TRP A 149 1.26 11.79 -0.22
C TRP A 149 2.50 10.88 -0.14
N ILE A 150 2.42 9.73 -0.77
CA ILE A 150 3.54 8.78 -0.89
C ILE A 150 4.15 9.00 -2.26
N CYS A 151 5.33 9.59 -2.31
CA CYS A 151 6.01 9.91 -3.56
C CYS A 151 6.53 8.65 -4.26
N SER A 152 6.90 8.82 -5.54
CA SER A 152 7.32 7.72 -6.41
C SER A 152 8.47 6.89 -5.83
N SER A 153 8.43 5.58 -6.09
CA SER A 153 9.47 4.60 -5.70
C SER A 153 9.68 4.45 -4.19
N ALA A 154 8.79 4.98 -3.36
CA ALA A 154 8.86 4.73 -1.92
C ALA A 154 8.45 3.28 -1.60
N THR A 155 9.05 2.72 -0.54
CA THR A 155 8.71 1.40 0.01
C THR A 155 8.29 1.54 1.46
N ILE A 156 7.12 0.98 1.81
CA ILE A 156 6.61 0.95 3.18
C ILE A 156 6.49 -0.51 3.61
N ILE A 157 7.15 -0.88 4.72
CA ILE A 157 7.10 -2.24 5.23
C ILE A 157 5.95 -2.46 6.21
N GLY A 158 5.60 -3.73 6.42
CA GLY A 158 4.54 -4.15 7.32
C GLY A 158 4.71 -3.68 8.77
N GLY A 159 3.61 -3.28 9.38
CA GLY A 159 3.54 -2.75 10.75
C GLY A 159 3.64 -1.23 10.84
N VAL A 160 3.80 -0.52 9.73
CA VAL A 160 3.97 0.94 9.70
C VAL A 160 2.63 1.65 9.56
N THR A 161 2.47 2.72 10.36
CA THR A 161 1.42 3.72 10.21
C THR A 161 2.03 5.05 9.74
N ILE A 162 1.53 5.59 8.63
CA ILE A 162 1.84 6.96 8.19
C ILE A 162 0.78 7.89 8.76
N GLY A 163 1.19 8.85 9.59
CA GLY A 163 0.32 9.85 10.19
C GLY A 163 -0.29 10.77 9.16
N GLU A 164 -1.46 11.31 9.45
CA GLU A 164 -2.24 12.15 8.53
C GLU A 164 -1.45 13.37 8.00
N ASN A 165 -1.78 13.81 6.80
CA ASN A 165 -1.16 14.96 6.11
C ASN A 165 0.36 14.82 5.86
N SER A 166 0.92 13.63 6.02
CA SER A 166 2.37 13.45 5.88
C SER A 166 2.78 13.12 4.45
N ILE A 167 4.03 13.44 4.14
CA ILE A 167 4.66 13.19 2.84
C ILE A 167 5.80 12.20 3.05
N VAL A 168 5.78 11.11 2.28
CA VAL A 168 6.91 10.19 2.16
C VAL A 168 7.64 10.53 0.86
N ALA A 169 8.85 11.04 0.96
CA ALA A 169 9.65 11.48 -0.18
C ALA A 169 9.98 10.33 -1.15
N ALA A 170 10.29 10.68 -2.40
CA ALA A 170 10.61 9.71 -3.43
C ALA A 170 11.81 8.82 -3.05
N GLY A 171 11.71 7.52 -3.31
CA GLY A 171 12.75 6.54 -3.02
C GLY A 171 12.95 6.23 -1.54
N ALA A 172 12.14 6.76 -0.64
CA ALA A 172 12.27 6.51 0.80
C ALA A 172 11.86 5.05 1.16
N VAL A 173 12.55 4.46 2.14
CA VAL A 173 12.19 3.16 2.73
C VAL A 173 11.73 3.37 4.17
N VAL A 174 10.42 3.29 4.38
CA VAL A 174 9.80 3.57 5.68
C VAL A 174 9.71 2.30 6.50
N THR A 175 10.44 2.26 7.63
CA THR A 175 10.57 1.11 8.52
C THR A 175 10.01 1.34 9.91
N LYS A 176 9.47 2.54 10.20
CA LYS A 176 8.87 2.94 11.47
C LYS A 176 7.70 3.87 11.22
N ASP A 177 6.81 4.00 12.18
CA ASP A 177 5.70 4.94 12.12
C ASP A 177 6.17 6.37 11.84
N VAL A 178 5.37 7.08 11.05
CA VAL A 178 5.60 8.47 10.67
C VAL A 178 4.60 9.35 11.45
N PRO A 179 5.06 10.37 12.17
CA PRO A 179 4.16 11.33 12.81
C PRO A 179 3.27 12.05 11.81
N ALA A 180 2.12 12.55 12.25
CA ALA A 180 1.27 13.41 11.42
C ALA A 180 2.00 14.70 11.01
N ASN A 181 1.59 15.28 9.88
CA ASN A 181 2.11 16.55 9.36
C ASN A 181 3.63 16.55 9.17
N SER A 182 4.22 15.43 8.74
CA SER A 182 5.67 15.26 8.63
C SER A 182 6.11 14.96 7.21
N ILE A 183 7.29 15.44 6.84
CA ILE A 183 8.01 14.98 5.64
C ILE A 183 9.09 14.01 6.10
N VAL A 184 9.10 12.80 5.52
CA VAL A 184 10.12 11.79 5.76
C VAL A 184 10.86 11.44 4.48
N ALA A 185 12.18 11.21 4.57
CA ALA A 185 13.01 10.83 3.43
C ALA A 185 14.15 9.90 3.83
N GLY A 186 14.77 9.26 2.83
CA GLY A 186 15.98 8.44 2.98
C GLY A 186 15.74 6.96 3.19
N VAL A 187 16.84 6.21 3.30
CA VAL A 187 16.89 4.75 3.51
C VAL A 187 17.84 4.46 4.67
N PRO A 188 17.31 4.08 5.83
CA PRO A 188 15.89 4.09 6.24
C PRO A 188 15.35 5.53 6.40
N ALA A 189 14.04 5.72 6.16
CA ALA A 189 13.42 7.03 6.22
C ALA A 189 13.51 7.66 7.62
N ARG A 190 13.75 8.99 7.64
CA ARG A 190 13.77 9.82 8.85
C ARG A 190 12.90 11.04 8.65
N VAL A 191 12.37 11.59 9.72
CA VAL A 191 11.66 12.86 9.69
C VAL A 191 12.66 13.96 9.31
N ILE A 192 12.37 14.66 8.22
CA ILE A 192 13.16 15.81 7.74
C ILE A 192 12.66 17.08 8.43
N ARG A 193 11.34 17.30 8.40
CA ARG A 193 10.69 18.43 9.04
C ARG A 193 9.19 18.22 9.21
N THR A 194 8.56 19.10 9.93
CA THR A 194 7.10 19.19 10.02
C THR A 194 6.56 20.08 8.89
N ILE A 195 5.37 19.79 8.42
CA ILE A 195 4.57 20.61 7.52
C ILE A 195 3.76 21.60 8.35
N ASP A 196 3.85 22.89 8.06
CA ASP A 196 3.12 23.95 8.77
C ASP A 196 2.55 25.01 7.81
N GLU A 197 1.98 26.09 8.34
CA GLU A 197 1.37 27.18 7.55
C GLU A 197 2.36 27.90 6.63
N LYS A 198 3.68 27.81 6.89
CA LYS A 198 4.70 28.38 5.99
C LYS A 198 4.79 27.64 4.66
N ASP A 199 4.27 26.41 4.62
CA ASP A 199 4.17 25.61 3.39
C ASP A 199 2.98 25.99 2.53
N ARG A 200 2.11 26.89 3.04
CA ARG A 200 0.95 27.34 2.29
C ARG A 200 1.36 28.13 1.05
N MET A 201 0.73 27.77 -0.04
CA MET A 201 0.81 28.49 -1.31
C MET A 201 -0.59 28.96 -1.71
N ASP A 202 -0.71 30.16 -2.24
CA ASP A 202 -1.90 30.51 -3.01
C ASP A 202 -1.78 29.89 -4.41
N VAL A 203 -2.21 28.64 -4.51
CA VAL A 203 -2.08 27.87 -5.77
C VAL A 203 -2.91 28.46 -6.90
N TRP A 204 -4.00 29.19 -6.58
CA TRP A 204 -4.82 29.83 -7.59
C TRP A 204 -4.13 31.10 -8.11
N GLU A 205 -3.59 31.91 -7.22
CA GLU A 205 -2.83 33.11 -7.59
C GLU A 205 -1.60 32.74 -8.41
N ALA A 206 -0.84 31.74 -7.97
CA ALA A 206 0.32 31.21 -8.71
C ALA A 206 -0.07 30.71 -10.11
N TYR A 207 -1.19 29.96 -10.20
CA TYR A 207 -1.70 29.48 -11.48
C TYR A 207 -2.06 30.64 -12.43
N VAL A 208 -2.78 31.66 -11.95
CA VAL A 208 -3.18 32.81 -12.76
C VAL A 208 -1.97 33.62 -13.24
N LYS A 209 -0.93 33.76 -12.41
CA LYS A 209 0.31 34.46 -12.75
C LYS A 209 1.27 33.63 -13.60
N GLY A 210 1.03 32.34 -13.78
CA GLY A 210 1.94 31.41 -14.45
C GLY A 210 3.24 31.15 -13.67
N GLU A 211 3.18 31.30 -12.35
CA GLU A 211 4.32 31.06 -11.47
C GLU A 211 4.52 29.57 -11.22
N VAL A 212 5.79 29.15 -11.10
CA VAL A 212 6.14 27.79 -10.71
C VAL A 212 6.30 27.74 -9.19
N PRO A 213 5.59 26.83 -8.50
CA PRO A 213 5.76 26.66 -7.05
C PRO A 213 7.22 26.35 -6.70
N LEU A 214 7.72 26.94 -5.61
CA LEU A 214 9.03 26.65 -5.07
C LEU A 214 9.18 25.15 -4.77
N SER A 215 10.31 24.56 -5.13
CA SER A 215 10.62 23.19 -4.79
C SER A 215 10.91 23.05 -3.28
N ILE A 216 10.86 21.83 -2.75
CA ILE A 216 11.21 21.55 -1.33
C ILE A 216 12.62 22.06 -0.99
N ARG A 217 13.56 22.08 -1.96
CA ARG A 217 14.95 22.51 -1.75
C ARG A 217 15.11 24.02 -1.65
N GLU A 218 14.27 24.78 -2.32
CA GLU A 218 14.36 26.25 -2.36
C GLU A 218 13.84 26.94 -1.09
N LYS A 219 13.21 26.17 -0.19
CA LYS A 219 12.72 26.66 1.12
C LYS A 219 13.73 26.47 2.27
N GLU A 220 14.90 25.86 1.98
CA GLU A 220 15.94 25.60 2.99
C GLU A 220 17.05 26.67 2.99
N GLU A 221 16.99 27.68 2.10
CA GLU A 221 17.81 28.88 2.07
C GLU A 221 17.07 30.08 2.71
#